data_85854dffc9e014fe130edabadef6e892
#
_entry.id   85854dffc9e014fe130edabadef6e892
#
_cell.length_a   1.000
_cell.length_b   1.000
_cell.length_c   1.000
_cell.angle_alpha   90.00
_cell.angle_beta   90.00
_cell.angle_gamma   90.00
#
_symmetry.space_group_name_H-M   'P 1'
#
loop_
_entity.id
_entity.type
_entity.pdbx_description
1 polymer ?
#
loop_
_entity_poly.entity_id
_entity_poly.type
_entity_poly.pdbx_seq_one_letter_code
_entity_poly.pdbx_strand_id
1 'polypeptide(L)'
;LVVGALGASAAVHAQDFKAGFVNTDRIFREANSAKAAQAKLEQEFSRREKEIIELGNTVKSASEKFERDAPTLSESQRLTRQKQLVEQDRELQRKRREFQEDLTARKNEELQQLLERANRIVKQVAEAEKYDAVFQEAVYINPKFDITEKVIKALNASTGK
;
A
#
# COMPACT_ATOMS: atom_id res chain seq x y z
N LEU A 1 -3.92 1.28 80.18
CA LEU A 1 -4.45 0.64 78.95
C LEU A 1 -3.88 1.38 77.77
N VAL A 2 -2.87 0.76 77.09
CA VAL A 2 -2.27 1.27 75.84
C VAL A 2 -2.90 0.45 74.69
N VAL A 3 -3.68 1.11 73.83
CA VAL A 3 -4.24 0.51 72.60
C VAL A 3 -3.24 0.80 71.48
N GLY A 4 -2.53 -0.22 71.08
CA GLY A 4 -1.66 -0.17 69.91
C GLY A 4 -2.49 -0.33 68.61
N ALA A 5 -2.55 0.71 67.80
CA ALA A 5 -3.12 0.66 66.45
C ALA A 5 -2.07 0.07 65.50
N LEU A 6 -2.26 -1.18 65.06
CA LEU A 6 -1.53 -1.75 63.95
C LEU A 6 -2.05 -1.13 62.63
N GLY A 7 -1.27 -0.23 62.08
CA GLY A 7 -1.47 0.29 60.76
C GLY A 7 -1.06 -0.76 59.72
N ALA A 8 -2.02 -1.41 59.07
CA ALA A 8 -1.78 -2.25 57.89
C ALA A 8 -1.46 -1.35 56.70
N SER A 9 -0.18 -1.23 56.36
CA SER A 9 0.26 -0.60 55.11
C SER A 9 -0.10 -1.51 53.94
N ALA A 10 -1.21 -1.23 53.25
CA ALA A 10 -1.52 -1.85 51.98
C ALA A 10 -0.45 -1.39 50.95
N ALA A 11 0.49 -2.28 50.62
CA ALA A 11 1.40 -2.06 49.50
C ALA A 11 0.56 -2.04 48.20
N VAL A 12 0.30 -0.84 47.70
CA VAL A 12 -0.26 -0.67 46.34
C VAL A 12 0.84 -1.12 45.37
N HIS A 13 0.75 -2.33 44.90
CA HIS A 13 1.54 -2.74 43.72
C HIS A 13 1.06 -1.93 42.54
N ALA A 14 1.79 -0.87 42.20
CA ALA A 14 1.66 -0.23 40.90
C ALA A 14 2.03 -1.29 39.86
N GLN A 15 1.05 -1.81 39.18
CA GLN A 15 1.33 -2.66 38.00
C GLN A 15 2.10 -1.79 37.00
N ASP A 16 3.33 -2.19 36.66
CA ASP A 16 4.14 -1.50 35.68
C ASP A 16 3.39 -1.52 34.33
N PHE A 17 2.93 -0.37 33.86
CA PHE A 17 2.24 -0.21 32.61
C PHE A 17 3.18 -0.61 31.46
N LYS A 18 2.85 -1.67 30.72
CA LYS A 18 3.65 -2.18 29.64
C LYS A 18 3.14 -1.66 28.28
N ALA A 19 3.85 -0.68 27.74
CA ALA A 19 3.55 -0.12 26.42
C ALA A 19 4.41 -0.75 25.33
N GLY A 20 3.83 -0.91 24.12
CA GLY A 20 4.53 -1.24 22.89
C GLY A 20 4.30 -0.16 21.83
N PHE A 21 5.18 -0.10 20.83
CA PHE A 21 5.06 0.76 19.68
C PHE A 21 5.33 -0.04 18.42
N VAL A 22 4.52 0.19 17.37
CA VAL A 22 4.72 -0.40 16.04
C VAL A 22 4.81 0.68 14.97
N ASN A 23 5.79 0.56 14.09
CA ASN A 23 5.94 1.39 12.92
C ASN A 23 5.24 0.71 11.73
N THR A 24 4.06 1.19 11.38
CA THR A 24 3.27 0.64 10.27
C THR A 24 3.95 0.78 8.92
N ASP A 25 4.70 1.86 8.69
CA ASP A 25 5.44 2.06 7.44
C ASP A 25 6.55 1.01 7.27
N ARG A 26 7.20 0.61 8.36
CA ARG A 26 8.17 -0.48 8.32
C ARG A 26 7.48 -1.81 8.01
N ILE A 27 6.33 -2.09 8.61
CA ILE A 27 5.55 -3.30 8.32
C ILE A 27 5.21 -3.35 6.83
N PHE A 28 4.75 -2.24 6.23
CA PHE A 28 4.40 -2.18 4.81
C PHE A 28 5.59 -2.31 3.86
N ARG A 29 6.80 -1.97 4.28
CA ARG A 29 8.01 -2.14 3.47
C ARG A 29 8.67 -3.51 3.64
N GLU A 30 8.67 -4.04 4.85
CA GLU A 30 9.54 -5.16 5.22
C GLU A 30 8.82 -6.52 5.29
N ALA A 31 7.50 -6.52 5.57
CA ALA A 31 6.74 -7.77 5.67
C ALA A 31 6.68 -8.54 4.33
N ASN A 32 6.81 -9.86 4.40
CA ASN A 32 6.73 -10.73 3.22
C ASN A 32 5.40 -10.60 2.50
N SER A 33 4.31 -10.43 3.23
CA SER A 33 2.98 -10.20 2.67
C SER A 33 2.89 -8.89 1.87
N ALA A 34 3.57 -7.82 2.31
CA ALA A 34 3.65 -6.56 1.58
C ALA A 34 4.42 -6.72 0.26
N LYS A 35 5.56 -7.39 0.30
CA LYS A 35 6.36 -7.69 -0.90
C LYS A 35 5.60 -8.58 -1.89
N ALA A 36 4.88 -9.58 -1.38
CA ALA A 36 4.03 -10.44 -2.21
C ALA A 36 2.87 -9.68 -2.86
N ALA A 37 2.21 -8.78 -2.13
CA ALA A 37 1.16 -7.92 -2.67
C ALA A 37 1.70 -7.00 -3.78
N GLN A 38 2.88 -6.40 -3.58
CA GLN A 38 3.54 -5.57 -4.59
C GLN A 38 3.88 -6.38 -5.86
N ALA A 39 4.48 -7.56 -5.71
CA ALA A 39 4.81 -8.42 -6.84
C ALA A 39 3.56 -8.88 -7.61
N LYS A 40 2.47 -9.17 -6.91
CA LYS A 40 1.18 -9.52 -7.51
C LYS A 40 0.61 -8.36 -8.33
N LEU A 41 0.61 -7.14 -7.80
CA LEU A 41 0.18 -5.95 -8.52
C LEU A 41 1.03 -5.70 -9.76
N GLU A 42 2.34 -5.81 -9.65
CA GLU A 42 3.24 -5.67 -10.79
C GLU A 42 2.95 -6.72 -11.89
N GLN A 43 2.75 -7.97 -11.51
CA GLN A 43 2.38 -9.03 -12.45
C GLN A 43 1.02 -8.77 -13.11
N GLU A 44 0.01 -8.34 -12.34
CA GLU A 44 -1.35 -8.07 -12.81
C GLU A 44 -1.39 -6.91 -13.81
N PHE A 45 -0.61 -5.85 -13.55
CA PHE A 45 -0.66 -4.61 -14.33
C PHE A 45 0.40 -4.47 -15.40
N SER A 46 1.51 -5.23 -15.35
CA SER A 46 2.64 -5.10 -16.29
C SER A 46 2.23 -5.28 -17.77
N ARG A 47 1.31 -6.19 -18.07
CA ARG A 47 0.83 -6.41 -19.43
C ARG A 47 0.05 -5.20 -19.95
N ARG A 48 -0.87 -4.68 -19.14
CA ARG A 48 -1.69 -3.50 -19.51
C ARG A 48 -0.83 -2.26 -19.68
N GLU A 49 0.19 -2.10 -18.86
CA GLU A 49 1.15 -1.00 -18.98
C GLU A 49 1.88 -1.06 -20.33
N LYS A 50 2.38 -2.23 -20.72
CA LYS A 50 3.02 -2.42 -22.03
C LYS A 50 2.07 -2.12 -23.18
N GLU A 51 0.83 -2.61 -23.13
CA GLU A 51 -0.19 -2.34 -24.15
C GLU A 51 -0.47 -0.82 -24.30
N ILE A 52 -0.50 -0.08 -23.19
CA ILE A 52 -0.67 1.38 -23.21
C ILE A 52 0.54 2.10 -23.80
N ILE A 53 1.75 1.65 -23.47
CA ILE A 53 3.00 2.20 -24.03
C ILE A 53 3.02 1.96 -25.56
N GLU A 54 2.70 0.76 -26.01
CA GLU A 54 2.65 0.42 -27.45
C GLU A 54 1.60 1.24 -28.19
N LEU A 55 0.41 1.39 -27.61
CA LEU A 55 -0.64 2.24 -28.18
C LEU A 55 -0.17 3.70 -28.25
N GLY A 56 0.50 4.21 -27.22
CA GLY A 56 1.07 5.56 -27.21
C GLY A 56 2.09 5.78 -28.33
N ASN A 57 2.98 4.80 -28.53
CA ASN A 57 3.95 4.83 -29.63
C ASN A 57 3.26 4.78 -31.00
N THR A 58 2.20 3.99 -31.14
CA THR A 58 1.39 3.90 -32.37
C THR A 58 0.73 5.24 -32.69
N VAL A 59 0.08 5.87 -31.71
CA VAL A 59 -0.56 7.19 -31.89
C VAL A 59 0.46 8.24 -32.28
N LYS A 60 1.61 8.26 -31.61
CA LYS A 60 2.70 9.19 -31.92
C LYS A 60 3.19 9.01 -33.37
N SER A 61 3.51 7.78 -33.77
CA SER A 61 3.98 7.47 -35.11
C SER A 61 2.94 7.82 -36.19
N ALA A 62 1.65 7.59 -35.91
CA ALA A 62 0.56 7.93 -36.80
C ALA A 62 0.41 9.45 -36.96
N SER A 63 0.58 10.21 -35.86
CA SER A 63 0.57 11.68 -35.89
C SER A 63 1.74 12.24 -36.71
N GLU A 64 2.96 11.78 -36.46
CA GLU A 64 4.15 12.19 -37.21
C GLU A 64 4.04 11.84 -38.71
N LYS A 65 3.46 10.70 -39.03
CA LYS A 65 3.18 10.31 -40.41
C LYS A 65 2.15 11.24 -41.05
N PHE A 66 1.08 11.53 -40.33
CA PHE A 66 0.04 12.44 -40.83
C PHE A 66 0.60 13.83 -41.11
N GLU A 67 1.43 14.39 -40.21
CA GLU A 67 2.08 15.69 -40.40
C GLU A 67 2.94 15.74 -41.65
N ARG A 68 3.71 14.67 -41.91
CA ARG A 68 4.54 14.58 -43.13
C ARG A 68 3.73 14.45 -44.41
N ASP A 69 2.66 13.63 -44.40
CA ASP A 69 1.88 13.28 -45.58
C ASP A 69 0.79 14.34 -45.90
N ALA A 70 0.34 15.11 -44.90
CA ALA A 70 -0.78 16.05 -44.98
C ALA A 70 -0.75 16.99 -46.21
N PRO A 71 0.40 17.55 -46.63
CA PRO A 71 0.47 18.42 -47.81
C PRO A 71 0.14 17.73 -49.12
N THR A 72 0.28 16.39 -49.21
CA THR A 72 0.08 15.60 -50.42
C THR A 72 -1.26 14.88 -50.44
N LEU A 73 -2.01 14.90 -49.34
CA LEU A 73 -3.30 14.22 -49.24
C LEU A 73 -4.44 15.06 -49.85
N SER A 74 -5.42 14.39 -50.45
CA SER A 74 -6.70 15.03 -50.76
C SER A 74 -7.43 15.45 -49.46
N GLU A 75 -8.34 16.41 -49.59
CA GLU A 75 -9.12 16.90 -48.42
C GLU A 75 -9.87 15.76 -47.72
N SER A 76 -10.51 14.89 -48.47
CA SER A 76 -11.24 13.74 -47.92
C SER A 76 -10.32 12.76 -47.16
N GLN A 77 -9.13 12.47 -47.73
CA GLN A 77 -8.15 11.62 -47.07
C GLN A 77 -7.60 12.27 -45.80
N ARG A 78 -7.34 13.58 -45.81
CA ARG A 78 -6.88 14.34 -44.65
C ARG A 78 -7.91 14.29 -43.52
N LEU A 79 -9.17 14.57 -43.81
CA LEU A 79 -10.27 14.50 -42.83
C LEU A 79 -10.43 13.09 -42.25
N THR A 80 -10.34 12.07 -43.08
CA THR A 80 -10.44 10.67 -42.61
C THR A 80 -9.30 10.32 -41.66
N ARG A 81 -8.05 10.63 -42.00
CA ARG A 81 -6.89 10.38 -41.16
C ARG A 81 -6.92 11.18 -39.84
N GLN A 82 -7.37 12.45 -39.92
CA GLN A 82 -7.55 13.27 -38.75
C GLN A 82 -8.57 12.67 -37.76
N LYS A 83 -9.71 12.19 -38.27
CA LYS A 83 -10.70 11.48 -37.43
C LYS A 83 -10.11 10.23 -36.79
N GLN A 84 -9.36 9.44 -37.54
CA GLN A 84 -8.70 8.24 -37.01
C GLN A 84 -7.72 8.56 -35.89
N LEU A 85 -6.90 9.62 -36.04
CA LEU A 85 -5.97 10.06 -35.00
C LEU A 85 -6.70 10.50 -33.74
N VAL A 86 -7.78 11.27 -33.89
CA VAL A 86 -8.61 11.70 -32.75
C VAL A 86 -9.19 10.50 -32.01
N GLU A 87 -9.68 9.48 -32.72
CA GLU A 87 -10.22 8.28 -32.09
C GLU A 87 -9.13 7.46 -31.40
N GLN A 88 -7.95 7.31 -32.00
CA GLN A 88 -6.81 6.62 -31.38
C GLN A 88 -6.32 7.35 -30.13
N ASP A 89 -6.25 8.68 -30.15
CA ASP A 89 -5.87 9.45 -28.97
C ASP A 89 -6.91 9.32 -27.85
N ARG A 90 -8.19 9.41 -28.17
CA ARG A 90 -9.28 9.19 -27.20
C ARG A 90 -9.19 7.82 -26.55
N GLU A 91 -8.93 6.79 -27.33
CA GLU A 91 -8.76 5.43 -26.83
C GLU A 91 -7.54 5.31 -25.91
N LEU A 92 -6.41 5.92 -26.27
CA LEU A 92 -5.22 5.98 -25.44
C LEU A 92 -5.51 6.67 -24.10
N GLN A 93 -6.17 7.84 -24.12
CA GLN A 93 -6.54 8.56 -22.92
C GLN A 93 -7.51 7.76 -22.03
N ARG A 94 -8.48 7.08 -22.63
CA ARG A 94 -9.41 6.21 -21.93
C ARG A 94 -8.67 5.07 -21.23
N LYS A 95 -7.82 4.33 -21.94
CA LYS A 95 -7.03 3.22 -21.38
C LYS A 95 -6.11 3.67 -20.27
N ARG A 96 -5.48 4.84 -20.39
CA ARG A 96 -4.64 5.42 -19.31
C ARG A 96 -5.45 5.70 -18.05
N ARG A 97 -6.64 6.31 -18.17
CA ARG A 97 -7.50 6.56 -17.01
C ARG A 97 -7.94 5.27 -16.33
N GLU A 98 -8.49 4.33 -17.11
CA GLU A 98 -8.93 3.03 -16.59
C GLU A 98 -7.78 2.29 -15.86
N PHE A 99 -6.60 2.28 -16.45
CA PHE A 99 -5.41 1.70 -15.83
C PHE A 99 -5.07 2.36 -14.49
N GLN A 100 -5.06 3.69 -14.45
CA GLN A 100 -4.73 4.44 -13.24
C GLN A 100 -5.78 4.24 -12.13
N GLU A 101 -7.05 4.24 -12.50
CA GLU A 101 -8.17 4.01 -11.57
C GLU A 101 -8.11 2.60 -10.99
N ASP A 102 -7.97 1.58 -11.83
CA ASP A 102 -7.88 0.19 -11.42
C ASP A 102 -6.63 -0.06 -10.55
N LEU A 103 -5.47 0.45 -10.96
CA LEU A 103 -4.24 0.31 -10.19
C LEU A 103 -4.36 0.95 -8.80
N THR A 104 -4.97 2.13 -8.73
CA THR A 104 -5.21 2.83 -7.46
C THR A 104 -6.17 2.04 -6.57
N ALA A 105 -7.27 1.54 -7.14
CA ALA A 105 -8.25 0.73 -6.42
C ALA A 105 -7.60 -0.55 -5.87
N ARG A 106 -6.83 -1.26 -6.70
CA ARG A 106 -6.15 -2.50 -6.28
C ARG A 106 -5.06 -2.26 -5.24
N LYS A 107 -4.30 -1.16 -5.35
CA LYS A 107 -3.32 -0.77 -4.32
C LYS A 107 -4.01 -0.52 -2.97
N ASN A 108 -5.12 0.20 -2.97
CA ASN A 108 -5.87 0.49 -1.75
C ASN A 108 -6.45 -0.78 -1.12
N GLU A 109 -6.97 -1.69 -1.93
CA GLU A 109 -7.48 -2.98 -1.45
C GLU A 109 -6.38 -3.83 -0.80
N GLU A 110 -5.22 -3.99 -1.46
CA GLU A 110 -4.09 -4.74 -0.90
C GLU A 110 -3.54 -4.08 0.38
N LEU A 111 -3.48 -2.74 0.42
CA LEU A 111 -3.07 -1.99 1.61
C LEU A 111 -4.03 -2.23 2.78
N GLN A 112 -5.34 -2.18 2.53
CA GLN A 112 -6.35 -2.43 3.56
C GLN A 112 -6.25 -3.86 4.11
N GLN A 113 -6.12 -4.86 3.24
CA GLN A 113 -5.95 -6.25 3.64
C GLN A 113 -4.69 -6.46 4.49
N LEU A 114 -3.59 -5.80 4.12
CA LEU A 114 -2.34 -5.85 4.86
C LEU A 114 -2.49 -5.21 6.24
N LEU A 115 -3.15 -4.04 6.33
CA LEU A 115 -3.41 -3.33 7.57
C LEU A 115 -4.27 -4.16 8.53
N GLU A 116 -5.34 -4.76 8.04
CA GLU A 116 -6.20 -5.65 8.84
C GLU A 116 -5.44 -6.85 9.38
N ARG A 117 -4.58 -7.46 8.54
CA ARG A 117 -3.73 -8.58 8.95
C ARG A 117 -2.71 -8.14 9.99
N ALA A 118 -2.04 -7.00 9.77
CA ALA A 118 -1.09 -6.46 10.72
C ALA A 118 -1.74 -6.17 12.08
N ASN A 119 -2.92 -5.56 12.09
CA ASN A 119 -3.65 -5.26 13.32
C ASN A 119 -4.03 -6.53 14.09
N ARG A 120 -4.44 -7.61 13.41
CA ARG A 120 -4.69 -8.91 14.08
C ARG A 120 -3.43 -9.45 14.72
N ILE A 121 -2.29 -9.39 14.03
CA ILE A 121 -1.00 -9.87 14.57
C ILE A 121 -0.53 -9.00 15.74
N VAL A 122 -0.65 -7.67 15.65
CA VAL A 122 -0.34 -6.76 16.76
C VAL A 122 -1.15 -7.14 18.00
N LYS A 123 -2.46 -7.38 17.83
CA LYS A 123 -3.33 -7.81 18.95
C LYS A 123 -2.88 -9.14 19.54
N GLN A 124 -2.57 -10.13 18.71
CA GLN A 124 -2.08 -11.45 19.19
C GLN A 124 -0.75 -11.31 19.96
N VAL A 125 0.19 -10.52 19.46
CA VAL A 125 1.46 -10.26 20.15
C VAL A 125 1.24 -9.52 21.45
N ALA A 126 0.35 -8.52 21.46
CA ALA A 126 0.03 -7.75 22.67
C ALA A 126 -0.57 -8.63 23.75
N GLU A 127 -1.55 -9.48 23.41
CA GLU A 127 -2.19 -10.41 24.34
C GLU A 127 -1.20 -11.46 24.88
N ALA A 128 -0.41 -12.08 23.99
CA ALA A 128 0.55 -13.12 24.36
C ALA A 128 1.66 -12.58 25.30
N GLU A 129 2.10 -11.36 25.09
CA GLU A 129 3.17 -10.75 25.88
C GLU A 129 2.68 -9.79 26.96
N LYS A 130 1.37 -9.69 27.16
CA LYS A 130 0.73 -8.86 28.21
C LYS A 130 1.12 -7.39 28.12
N TYR A 131 1.01 -6.81 26.90
CA TYR A 131 1.06 -5.36 26.74
C TYR A 131 -0.29 -4.74 27.13
N ASP A 132 -0.25 -3.65 27.86
CA ASP A 132 -1.43 -2.89 28.25
C ASP A 132 -1.91 -1.99 27.11
N ALA A 133 -0.98 -1.49 26.29
CA ALA A 133 -1.29 -0.72 25.08
C ALA A 133 -0.19 -0.88 24.02
N VAL A 134 -0.61 -0.78 22.74
CA VAL A 134 0.29 -0.67 21.60
C VAL A 134 -0.09 0.54 20.77
N PHE A 135 0.88 1.43 20.52
CA PHE A 135 0.73 2.67 19.77
C PHE A 135 1.30 2.54 18.36
N GLN A 136 0.74 3.26 17.40
CA GLN A 136 1.19 3.27 16.00
C GLN A 136 1.93 4.56 15.63
N GLU A 137 1.59 5.66 16.26
CA GLU A 137 2.16 6.98 15.97
C GLU A 137 2.78 7.58 17.22
N ALA A 138 4.00 8.07 17.08
CA ALA A 138 4.69 8.80 18.14
C ALA A 138 5.72 9.75 17.52
N VAL A 139 5.84 10.96 18.10
CA VAL A 139 6.89 11.91 17.71
C VAL A 139 8.28 11.40 18.14
N TYR A 140 8.32 10.72 19.28
CA TYR A 140 9.50 10.06 19.80
C TYR A 140 9.12 8.77 20.51
N ILE A 141 9.90 7.73 20.30
CA ILE A 141 9.80 6.45 21.03
C ILE A 141 11.19 5.98 21.46
N ASN A 142 11.32 5.57 22.70
CA ASN A 142 12.53 4.89 23.14
C ASN A 142 12.58 3.50 22.46
N PRO A 143 13.71 3.11 21.85
CA PRO A 143 13.83 1.84 21.14
C PRO A 143 13.41 0.60 21.93
N LYS A 144 13.48 0.62 23.25
CA LYS A 144 13.03 -0.48 24.11
C LYS A 144 11.54 -0.79 24.01
N PHE A 145 10.72 0.18 23.55
CA PHE A 145 9.29 0.01 23.36
C PHE A 145 8.92 -0.39 21.92
N ASP A 146 9.87 -0.34 20.97
CA ASP A 146 9.61 -0.71 19.59
C ASP A 146 9.50 -2.23 19.46
N ILE A 147 8.29 -2.69 19.16
CA ILE A 147 7.99 -4.11 18.91
C ILE A 147 7.75 -4.43 17.42
N THR A 148 8.08 -3.49 16.53
CA THR A 148 7.83 -3.61 15.08
C THR A 148 8.46 -4.88 14.49
N GLU A 149 9.72 -5.15 14.82
CA GLU A 149 10.44 -6.34 14.33
C GLU A 149 9.75 -7.65 14.77
N LYS A 150 9.26 -7.67 15.98
CA LYS A 150 8.51 -8.81 16.53
C LYS A 150 7.20 -9.04 15.79
N VAL A 151 6.47 -7.95 15.50
CA VAL A 151 5.23 -8.01 14.72
C VAL A 151 5.52 -8.47 13.30
N ILE A 152 6.58 -7.97 12.64
CA ILE A 152 6.98 -8.42 11.29
C ILE A 152 7.30 -9.92 11.27
N LYS A 153 8.04 -10.42 12.25
CA LYS A 153 8.35 -11.86 12.36
C LYS A 153 7.08 -12.70 12.54
N ALA A 154 6.18 -12.28 13.41
CA ALA A 154 4.91 -12.98 13.62
C ALA A 154 4.01 -12.94 12.37
N LEU A 155 3.96 -11.80 11.67
CA LEU A 155 3.22 -11.63 10.43
C LEU A 155 3.78 -12.57 9.33
N ASN A 156 5.10 -12.63 9.19
CA ASN A 156 5.75 -13.50 8.21
C ASN A 156 5.54 -14.99 8.51
N ALA A 157 5.53 -15.38 9.79
CA ALA A 157 5.23 -16.75 10.21
C ALA A 157 3.76 -17.16 9.95
N SER A 158 2.84 -16.20 10.01
CA SER A 158 1.40 -16.44 9.75
C SER A 158 1.05 -16.61 8.26
N THR A 159 1.94 -16.16 7.37
CA THR A 159 1.72 -16.20 5.91
C THR A 159 2.08 -17.54 5.28
N GLY A 160 2.68 -18.46 6.03
CA GLY A 160 3.13 -19.79 5.59
C GLY A 160 2.17 -20.93 5.90
N LYS A 161 0.92 -20.64 6.33
CA LYS A 161 -0.08 -21.66 6.62
C LYS A 161 -1.27 -21.59 5.70
#